data_234a53127bb0be30c9eb7cd590fda731
#
_entry.id   234a53127bb0be30c9eb7cd590fda731
#
_cell.length_a   1.000
_cell.length_b   1.000
_cell.length_c   1.000
_cell.angle_alpha   90.00
_cell.angle_beta   90.00
_cell.angle_gamma   90.00
#
_symmetry.space_group_name_H-M   'P 1'
#
loop_
_entity.id
_entity.type
_entity.pdbx_description
1 polymer ?
#
loop_
_entity_poly.entity_id
_entity_poly.type
_entity_poly.pdbx_seq_one_letter_code
_entity_poly.pdbx_strand_id
1 'polypeptide(L)'
;MSIEELQKKREELRKKLGEVKEIRERFNEKTKQLREKRLELAAQIKKYKQEGLRHKEQRDETNIRVAKSKERRRELNKEYKEIRKEIERLRKKYLPEGESLDFLNKRKEELEFRQMTHQLSKREEQELVEELSRLSEKIKERKKILEKTPELKEIMEKERIIKEKGDKEHIRVRELADKAQEEHLRMMECFNKSDELYKELKKIQKEYIMARLDADKAHKQFVSYIKEIREIEEQMESMKKKEKVDKIQKERSAIQKKADDVYERFKRGEKLSTEDFMLLQKAGLI
;
A
#
# COMPACT_ATOMS: atom_id res chain seq x y z
N MET A 1 -7.79 48.28 39.44
CA MET A 1 -6.90 47.14 39.74
C MET A 1 -5.59 47.70 40.22
N SER A 2 -5.03 47.14 41.28
CA SER A 2 -3.69 47.55 41.79
C SER A 2 -2.58 46.95 40.91
N ILE A 3 -1.39 47.51 40.95
CA ILE A 3 -0.22 46.98 40.23
C ILE A 3 0.06 45.54 40.64
N GLU A 4 -0.14 45.23 41.93
CA GLU A 4 0.06 43.87 42.47
C GLU A 4 -0.96 42.85 41.92
N GLU A 5 -2.22 43.24 41.74
CA GLU A 5 -3.27 42.40 41.11
C GLU A 5 -2.94 42.13 39.65
N LEU A 6 -2.46 43.14 38.92
CA LEU A 6 -2.02 42.97 37.52
C LEU A 6 -0.80 42.07 37.41
N GLN A 7 0.14 42.14 38.37
CA GLN A 7 1.31 41.25 38.42
C GLN A 7 0.87 39.80 38.64
N LYS A 8 0.00 39.51 39.59
CA LYS A 8 -0.53 38.16 39.85
C LYS A 8 -1.24 37.61 38.62
N LYS A 9 -2.11 38.40 37.98
CA LYS A 9 -2.81 37.99 36.75
C LYS A 9 -1.84 37.70 35.63
N ARG A 10 -0.79 38.49 35.45
CA ARG A 10 0.26 38.25 34.46
C ARG A 10 0.99 36.93 34.71
N GLU A 11 1.34 36.62 35.96
CA GLU A 11 2.00 35.37 36.30
C GLU A 11 1.12 34.14 36.07
N GLU A 12 -0.16 34.21 36.38
CA GLU A 12 -1.13 33.14 36.06
C GLU A 12 -1.25 32.93 34.57
N LEU A 13 -1.35 34.01 33.77
CA LEU A 13 -1.40 33.90 32.32
C LEU A 13 -0.09 33.34 31.72
N ARG A 14 1.08 33.68 32.30
CA ARG A 14 2.35 33.08 31.87
C ARG A 14 2.44 31.58 32.15
N LYS A 15 1.90 31.10 33.28
CA LYS A 15 1.80 29.66 33.58
C LYS A 15 0.90 28.97 32.54
N LYS A 16 -0.29 29.49 32.28
CA LYS A 16 -1.22 28.98 31.27
C LYS A 16 -0.60 29.01 29.86
N LEU A 17 0.15 30.06 29.53
CA LEU A 17 0.89 30.18 28.28
C LEU A 17 1.93 29.05 28.11
N GLY A 18 2.65 28.72 29.21
CA GLY A 18 3.60 27.59 29.24
C GLY A 18 2.93 26.27 28.97
N GLU A 19 1.81 25.96 29.64
CA GLU A 19 1.04 24.75 29.47
C GLU A 19 0.51 24.62 28.03
N VAL A 20 -0.07 25.68 27.49
CA VAL A 20 -0.62 25.68 26.10
C VAL A 20 0.50 25.58 25.06
N LYS A 21 1.68 26.14 25.34
CA LYS A 21 2.85 25.98 24.49
C LYS A 21 3.27 24.52 24.40
N GLU A 22 3.37 23.80 25.52
CA GLU A 22 3.69 22.37 25.53
C GLU A 22 2.64 21.55 24.79
N ILE A 23 1.34 21.81 25.00
CA ILE A 23 0.23 21.15 24.30
C ILE A 23 0.36 21.36 22.80
N ARG A 24 0.61 22.61 22.36
CA ARG A 24 0.81 22.94 20.94
C ARG A 24 1.99 22.18 20.34
N GLU A 25 3.11 22.12 21.04
CA GLU A 25 4.31 21.42 20.58
C GLU A 25 4.06 19.92 20.45
N ARG A 26 3.36 19.28 21.40
CA ARG A 26 2.95 17.88 21.32
C ARG A 26 2.05 17.60 20.12
N PHE A 27 1.05 18.45 19.86
CA PHE A 27 0.18 18.26 18.70
C PHE A 27 0.88 18.53 17.38
N ASN A 28 1.81 19.49 17.32
CA ASN A 28 2.62 19.72 16.14
C ASN A 28 3.52 18.53 15.84
N GLU A 29 4.19 17.96 16.84
CA GLU A 29 5.01 16.77 16.68
C GLU A 29 4.17 15.56 16.23
N LYS A 30 3.02 15.34 16.87
CA LYS A 30 2.06 14.29 16.44
C LYS A 30 1.62 14.48 15.00
N THR A 31 1.32 15.72 14.61
CA THR A 31 0.91 16.04 13.22
C THR A 31 2.03 15.74 12.23
N LYS A 32 3.28 16.05 12.59
CA LYS A 32 4.46 15.74 11.78
C LYS A 32 4.62 14.23 11.58
N GLN A 33 4.58 13.46 12.66
CA GLN A 33 4.68 11.98 12.61
C GLN A 33 3.57 11.35 11.77
N LEU A 34 2.32 11.82 11.95
CA LEU A 34 1.18 11.32 11.17
C LEU A 34 1.31 11.69 9.68
N ARG A 35 1.88 12.85 9.38
CA ARG A 35 2.17 13.26 7.99
C ARG A 35 3.21 12.34 7.35
N GLU A 36 4.29 12.02 8.05
CA GLU A 36 5.34 11.11 7.57
C GLU A 36 4.77 9.71 7.32
N LYS A 37 4.04 9.13 8.29
CA LYS A 37 3.36 7.84 8.12
C LYS A 37 2.40 7.83 6.92
N ARG A 38 1.65 8.92 6.73
CA ARG A 38 0.75 9.05 5.58
C ARG A 38 1.50 9.03 4.24
N LEU A 39 2.65 9.70 4.17
CA LEU A 39 3.48 9.70 2.95
C LEU A 39 4.09 8.32 2.67
N GLU A 40 4.56 7.62 3.69
CA GLU A 40 5.08 6.26 3.57
C GLU A 40 4.00 5.29 3.08
N LEU A 41 2.81 5.31 3.69
CA LEU A 41 1.70 4.47 3.24
C LEU A 41 1.26 4.79 1.82
N ALA A 42 1.20 6.07 1.45
CA ALA A 42 0.86 6.48 0.09
C ALA A 42 1.89 5.96 -0.93
N ALA A 43 3.19 5.98 -0.58
CA ALA A 43 4.25 5.43 -1.42
C ALA A 43 4.13 3.89 -1.56
N GLN A 44 3.86 3.18 -0.46
CA GLN A 44 3.63 1.73 -0.49
C GLN A 44 2.41 1.34 -1.32
N ILE A 45 1.29 2.05 -1.15
CA ILE A 45 0.07 1.86 -1.96
C ILE A 45 0.38 2.03 -3.46
N LYS A 46 1.11 3.09 -3.80
CA LYS A 46 1.52 3.35 -5.19
C LYS A 46 2.37 2.20 -5.74
N LYS A 47 3.33 1.70 -4.95
CA LYS A 47 4.19 0.58 -5.31
C LYS A 47 3.37 -0.69 -5.58
N TYR A 48 2.51 -1.11 -4.64
CA TYR A 48 1.69 -2.31 -4.83
C TYR A 48 0.71 -2.17 -5.99
N LYS A 49 0.14 -0.99 -6.23
CA LYS A 49 -0.71 -0.75 -7.41
C LYS A 49 0.07 -0.91 -8.72
N GLN A 50 1.30 -0.39 -8.79
CA GLN A 50 2.14 -0.54 -9.98
C GLN A 50 2.54 -2.00 -10.21
N GLU A 51 2.93 -2.73 -9.16
CA GLU A 51 3.22 -4.16 -9.24
C GLU A 51 1.99 -4.96 -9.68
N GLY A 52 0.83 -4.67 -9.11
CA GLY A 52 -0.44 -5.30 -9.50
C GLY A 52 -0.80 -5.06 -10.97
N LEU A 53 -0.59 -3.85 -11.48
CA LEU A 53 -0.80 -3.53 -12.91
C LEU A 53 0.19 -4.29 -13.80
N ARG A 54 1.46 -4.41 -13.41
CA ARG A 54 2.46 -5.19 -14.13
C ARG A 54 2.07 -6.68 -14.23
N HIS A 55 1.65 -7.28 -13.12
CA HIS A 55 1.16 -8.67 -13.12
C HIS A 55 -0.10 -8.83 -13.97
N LYS A 56 -0.99 -7.82 -13.99
CA LYS A 56 -2.15 -7.80 -14.88
C LYS A 56 -1.74 -7.84 -16.36
N GLU A 57 -0.79 -7.00 -16.75
CA GLU A 57 -0.27 -6.97 -18.14
C GLU A 57 0.35 -8.33 -18.52
N GLN A 58 1.18 -8.91 -17.67
CA GLN A 58 1.81 -10.22 -17.89
C GLN A 58 0.76 -11.33 -18.02
N ARG A 59 -0.27 -11.32 -17.18
CA ARG A 59 -1.41 -12.23 -17.26
C ARG A 59 -2.14 -12.08 -18.59
N ASP A 60 -2.43 -10.86 -19.00
CA ASP A 60 -3.20 -10.57 -20.21
C ASP A 60 -2.41 -10.97 -21.47
N GLU A 61 -1.10 -10.71 -21.54
CA GLU A 61 -0.22 -11.21 -22.58
C GLU A 61 -0.19 -12.75 -22.64
N THR A 62 -0.10 -13.38 -21.45
CA THR A 62 -0.10 -14.85 -21.38
C THR A 62 -1.43 -15.42 -21.84
N ASN A 63 -2.56 -14.79 -21.49
CA ASN A 63 -3.89 -15.19 -21.95
C ASN A 63 -4.04 -15.08 -23.48
N ILE A 64 -3.44 -14.07 -24.11
CA ILE A 64 -3.41 -13.98 -25.59
C ILE A 64 -2.64 -15.17 -26.17
N ARG A 65 -1.51 -15.57 -25.57
CA ARG A 65 -0.74 -16.75 -25.99
C ARG A 65 -1.53 -18.05 -25.80
N VAL A 66 -2.25 -18.16 -24.67
CA VAL A 66 -3.19 -19.28 -24.42
C VAL A 66 -4.25 -19.37 -25.51
N ALA A 67 -4.87 -18.25 -25.88
CA ALA A 67 -5.88 -18.20 -26.93
C ALA A 67 -5.33 -18.70 -28.28
N LYS A 68 -4.14 -18.21 -28.69
CA LYS A 68 -3.46 -18.63 -29.91
C LYS A 68 -3.13 -20.13 -29.90
N SER A 69 -2.62 -20.67 -28.83
CA SER A 69 -2.31 -22.11 -28.70
C SER A 69 -3.58 -22.95 -28.67
N LYS A 70 -4.67 -22.50 -28.07
CA LYS A 70 -5.99 -23.17 -28.14
C LYS A 70 -6.53 -23.21 -29.57
N GLU A 71 -6.36 -22.17 -30.35
CA GLU A 71 -6.76 -22.11 -31.72
C GLU A 71 -5.96 -23.10 -32.59
N ARG A 72 -4.62 -23.08 -32.47
CA ARG A 72 -3.76 -24.09 -33.15
C ARG A 72 -4.15 -25.51 -32.78
N ARG A 73 -4.40 -25.79 -31.50
CA ARG A 73 -4.86 -27.12 -31.08
C ARG A 73 -6.19 -27.50 -31.70
N ARG A 74 -7.12 -26.54 -31.88
CA ARG A 74 -8.39 -26.80 -32.57
C ARG A 74 -8.20 -27.13 -34.06
N GLU A 75 -7.29 -26.45 -34.74
CA GLU A 75 -6.93 -26.72 -36.11
C GLU A 75 -6.32 -28.12 -36.26
N LEU A 76 -5.31 -28.43 -35.45
CA LEU A 76 -4.68 -29.76 -35.46
C LEU A 76 -5.69 -30.88 -35.14
N ASN A 77 -6.64 -30.65 -34.24
CA ASN A 77 -7.68 -31.63 -33.95
C ASN A 77 -8.68 -31.80 -35.10
N LYS A 78 -8.93 -30.76 -35.91
CA LYS A 78 -9.75 -30.90 -37.15
C LYS A 78 -9.00 -31.73 -38.19
N GLU A 79 -7.74 -31.38 -38.46
CA GLU A 79 -6.88 -32.14 -39.39
C GLU A 79 -6.75 -33.61 -38.95
N TYR A 80 -6.54 -33.87 -37.65
CA TYR A 80 -6.50 -35.22 -37.11
C TYR A 80 -7.79 -36.01 -37.38
N LYS A 81 -8.95 -35.38 -37.20
CA LYS A 81 -10.25 -36.02 -37.49
C LYS A 81 -10.44 -36.33 -38.97
N GLU A 82 -9.97 -35.44 -39.84
CA GLU A 82 -10.05 -35.66 -41.31
C GLU A 82 -9.14 -36.82 -41.75
N ILE A 83 -7.91 -36.83 -41.27
CA ILE A 83 -6.98 -37.93 -41.53
C ILE A 83 -7.51 -39.26 -40.99
N ARG A 84 -8.10 -39.29 -39.81
CA ARG A 84 -8.72 -40.52 -39.29
C ARG A 84 -9.84 -41.05 -40.19
N LYS A 85 -10.69 -40.16 -40.71
CA LYS A 85 -11.72 -40.56 -41.67
C LYS A 85 -11.12 -41.14 -42.92
N GLU A 86 -10.03 -40.56 -43.40
CA GLU A 86 -9.32 -41.04 -44.59
C GLU A 86 -8.66 -42.41 -44.33
N ILE A 87 -8.02 -42.58 -43.18
CA ILE A 87 -7.50 -43.89 -42.75
C ILE A 87 -8.60 -44.95 -42.69
N GLU A 88 -9.77 -44.61 -42.16
CA GLU A 88 -10.89 -45.55 -42.08
C GLU A 88 -11.39 -45.95 -43.51
N ARG A 89 -11.43 -44.98 -44.46
CA ARG A 89 -11.79 -45.28 -45.86
C ARG A 89 -10.76 -46.19 -46.51
N LEU A 90 -9.47 -45.91 -46.33
CA LEU A 90 -8.40 -46.74 -46.89
C LEU A 90 -8.33 -48.13 -46.23
N ARG A 91 -8.57 -48.21 -44.94
CA ARG A 91 -8.66 -49.49 -44.21
C ARG A 91 -9.79 -50.37 -44.77
N LYS A 92 -10.98 -49.80 -45.01
CA LYS A 92 -12.09 -50.52 -45.63
C LYS A 92 -11.77 -51.00 -47.05
N LYS A 93 -10.91 -50.22 -47.76
CA LYS A 93 -10.53 -50.59 -49.17
C LYS A 93 -9.45 -51.67 -49.22
N TYR A 94 -8.46 -51.66 -48.35
CA TYR A 94 -7.26 -52.49 -48.47
C TYR A 94 -7.11 -53.56 -47.39
N LEU A 95 -7.76 -53.44 -46.22
CA LEU A 95 -7.67 -54.40 -45.13
C LEU A 95 -8.96 -55.27 -45.08
N PRO A 96 -8.84 -56.59 -44.93
CA PRO A 96 -9.98 -57.44 -44.67
C PRO A 96 -10.66 -57.07 -43.34
N GLU A 97 -11.96 -57.35 -43.23
CA GLU A 97 -12.73 -57.11 -42.02
C GLU A 97 -12.06 -57.77 -40.79
N GLY A 98 -11.97 -57.03 -39.68
CA GLY A 98 -11.44 -57.51 -38.43
C GLY A 98 -10.75 -56.43 -37.57
N GLU A 99 -10.19 -56.83 -36.46
CA GLU A 99 -9.63 -55.98 -35.42
C GLU A 99 -8.45 -55.13 -35.89
N SER A 100 -8.32 -53.88 -35.37
CA SER A 100 -7.21 -52.98 -35.74
C SER A 100 -5.86 -53.49 -35.25
N LEU A 101 -4.77 -53.10 -35.91
CA LEU A 101 -3.42 -53.50 -35.51
C LEU A 101 -3.07 -53.01 -34.08
N ASP A 102 -3.54 -51.81 -33.70
CA ASP A 102 -3.37 -51.26 -32.35
C ASP A 102 -4.12 -52.07 -31.29
N PHE A 103 -5.33 -52.52 -31.63
CA PHE A 103 -6.12 -53.39 -30.74
C PHE A 103 -5.42 -54.76 -30.54
N LEU A 104 -4.96 -55.36 -31.64
CA LEU A 104 -4.23 -56.63 -31.56
C LEU A 104 -2.94 -56.54 -30.76
N ASN A 105 -2.19 -55.43 -30.93
CA ASN A 105 -0.97 -55.20 -30.14
C ASN A 105 -1.29 -55.03 -28.66
N LYS A 106 -2.28 -54.18 -28.31
CA LYS A 106 -2.70 -54.01 -26.90
C LYS A 106 -3.14 -55.33 -26.30
N ARG A 107 -3.95 -56.08 -27.01
CA ARG A 107 -4.41 -57.40 -26.54
C ARG A 107 -3.26 -58.38 -26.31
N LYS A 108 -2.24 -58.32 -27.19
CA LYS A 108 -1.02 -59.10 -27.02
C LYS A 108 -0.26 -58.66 -25.77
N GLU A 109 -0.06 -57.36 -25.57
CA GLU A 109 0.62 -56.81 -24.37
C GLU A 109 -0.13 -57.17 -23.05
N GLU A 110 -1.47 -57.13 -23.07
CA GLU A 110 -2.30 -57.56 -21.92
C GLU A 110 -2.10 -59.03 -21.60
N LEU A 111 -2.05 -59.91 -22.62
CA LEU A 111 -1.85 -61.32 -22.41
C LEU A 111 -0.42 -61.66 -22.01
N GLU A 112 0.61 -60.97 -22.55
CA GLU A 112 1.98 -61.11 -22.16
C GLU A 112 2.16 -60.65 -20.70
N PHE A 113 1.53 -59.52 -20.28
CA PHE A 113 1.54 -59.07 -18.94
C PHE A 113 0.87 -60.04 -17.96
N ARG A 114 -0.27 -60.65 -18.40
CA ARG A 114 -0.96 -61.67 -17.60
C ARG A 114 -0.08 -62.92 -17.43
N GLN A 115 0.64 -63.35 -18.44
CA GLN A 115 1.61 -64.46 -18.38
C GLN A 115 2.72 -64.20 -17.36
N MET A 116 3.21 -62.93 -17.29
CA MET A 116 4.32 -62.57 -16.40
C MET A 116 3.88 -62.39 -14.93
N THR A 117 2.62 -61.95 -14.70
CA THR A 117 2.21 -61.49 -13.37
C THR A 117 1.29 -62.45 -12.63
N HIS A 118 0.64 -63.43 -13.32
CA HIS A 118 -0.30 -64.35 -12.67
C HIS A 118 0.29 -65.75 -12.65
N GLN A 119 0.04 -66.45 -11.53
CA GLN A 119 0.28 -67.89 -11.45
C GLN A 119 -0.81 -68.64 -12.21
N LEU A 120 -0.48 -69.18 -13.36
CA LEU A 120 -1.40 -69.89 -14.24
C LEU A 120 -1.23 -71.39 -14.06
N SER A 121 -2.33 -72.11 -14.18
CA SER A 121 -2.27 -73.56 -14.31
C SER A 121 -1.67 -73.97 -15.65
N LYS A 122 -1.10 -75.14 -15.75
CA LYS A 122 -0.48 -75.68 -16.96
C LYS A 122 -1.40 -75.64 -18.19
N ARG A 123 -2.69 -75.81 -17.97
CA ARG A 123 -3.71 -75.74 -19.05
C ARG A 123 -3.98 -74.29 -19.48
N GLU A 124 -4.13 -73.36 -18.52
CA GLU A 124 -4.34 -71.93 -18.81
C GLU A 124 -3.10 -71.32 -19.51
N GLU A 125 -1.89 -71.72 -19.13
CA GLU A 125 -0.67 -71.32 -19.76
C GLU A 125 -0.60 -71.78 -21.26
N GLN A 126 -1.01 -73.03 -21.54
CA GLN A 126 -1.08 -73.54 -22.91
C GLN A 126 -2.12 -72.76 -23.75
N GLU A 127 -3.34 -72.51 -23.24
CA GLU A 127 -4.39 -71.75 -23.90
C GLU A 127 -3.92 -70.31 -24.18
N LEU A 128 -3.19 -69.68 -23.24
CA LEU A 128 -2.63 -68.34 -23.40
C LEU A 128 -1.53 -68.27 -24.45
N VAL A 129 -0.62 -69.25 -24.47
CA VAL A 129 0.45 -69.35 -25.50
C VAL A 129 -0.17 -69.53 -26.92
N GLU A 130 -1.22 -70.37 -27.05
CA GLU A 130 -1.93 -70.50 -28.32
C GLU A 130 -2.62 -69.19 -28.75
N GLU A 131 -3.28 -68.49 -27.83
CA GLU A 131 -3.88 -67.17 -28.13
C GLU A 131 -2.83 -66.14 -28.56
N LEU A 132 -1.69 -66.06 -27.85
CA LEU A 132 -0.55 -65.22 -28.21
C LEU A 132 0.02 -65.56 -29.61
N SER A 133 0.11 -66.85 -29.92
CA SER A 133 0.60 -67.28 -31.25
C SER A 133 -0.36 -66.86 -32.38
N ARG A 134 -1.68 -67.12 -32.20
CA ARG A 134 -2.74 -66.69 -33.13
C ARG A 134 -2.76 -65.16 -33.33
N LEU A 135 -2.63 -64.38 -32.24
CA LEU A 135 -2.53 -62.94 -32.33
C LEU A 135 -1.28 -62.48 -33.07
N SER A 136 -0.15 -63.13 -32.81
CA SER A 136 1.14 -62.79 -33.45
C SER A 136 1.07 -63.05 -34.97
N GLU A 137 0.43 -64.13 -35.41
CA GLU A 137 0.19 -64.40 -36.85
C GLU A 137 -0.72 -63.35 -37.49
N LYS A 138 -1.86 -63.02 -36.86
CA LYS A 138 -2.73 -61.94 -37.32
C LYS A 138 -2.02 -60.59 -37.42
N ILE A 139 -1.17 -60.27 -36.44
CA ILE A 139 -0.35 -59.04 -36.43
C ILE A 139 0.64 -59.06 -37.62
N LYS A 140 1.31 -60.20 -37.87
CA LYS A 140 2.25 -60.34 -38.99
C LYS A 140 1.55 -60.19 -40.36
N GLU A 141 0.40 -60.80 -40.54
CA GLU A 141 -0.38 -60.67 -41.78
C GLU A 141 -0.83 -59.24 -42.05
N ARG A 142 -1.33 -58.56 -40.99
CA ARG A 142 -1.73 -57.15 -41.12
C ARG A 142 -0.56 -56.22 -41.35
N LYS A 143 0.59 -56.45 -40.75
CA LYS A 143 1.83 -55.71 -41.05
C LYS A 143 2.27 -55.88 -42.49
N LYS A 144 2.23 -57.12 -43.04
CA LYS A 144 2.53 -57.36 -44.45
C LYS A 144 1.59 -56.61 -45.41
N ILE A 145 0.30 -56.52 -45.09
CA ILE A 145 -0.66 -55.73 -45.89
C ILE A 145 -0.33 -54.23 -45.81
N LEU A 146 0.01 -53.73 -44.64
CA LEU A 146 0.43 -52.35 -44.40
C LEU A 146 1.74 -52.00 -45.17
N GLU A 147 2.70 -52.94 -45.23
CA GLU A 147 3.93 -52.78 -45.99
C GLU A 147 3.69 -52.75 -47.50
N LYS A 148 2.69 -53.45 -47.98
CA LYS A 148 2.29 -53.51 -49.41
C LYS A 148 1.46 -52.28 -49.84
N THR A 149 0.96 -51.46 -48.90
CA THR A 149 0.13 -50.28 -49.23
C THR A 149 0.83 -49.00 -48.75
N PRO A 150 1.72 -48.38 -49.54
CA PRO A 150 2.48 -47.21 -49.18
C PRO A 150 1.59 -46.02 -48.80
N GLU A 151 0.44 -45.84 -49.48
CA GLU A 151 -0.53 -44.78 -49.19
C GLU A 151 -1.06 -44.83 -47.74
N LEU A 152 -1.38 -46.05 -47.23
CA LEU A 152 -1.89 -46.24 -45.89
C LEU A 152 -0.80 -45.95 -44.85
N LYS A 153 0.45 -46.32 -45.13
CA LYS A 153 1.59 -46.06 -44.27
C LYS A 153 1.90 -44.58 -44.15
N GLU A 154 1.88 -43.84 -45.26
CA GLU A 154 2.12 -42.38 -45.25
C GLU A 154 1.05 -41.61 -44.45
N ILE A 155 -0.22 -41.98 -44.60
CA ILE A 155 -1.31 -41.33 -43.89
C ILE A 155 -1.28 -41.66 -42.40
N MET A 156 -0.94 -42.89 -42.02
CA MET A 156 -0.74 -43.25 -40.60
C MET A 156 0.44 -42.52 -40.00
N GLU A 157 1.51 -42.28 -40.73
CA GLU A 157 2.64 -41.46 -40.22
C GLU A 157 2.22 -39.99 -40.10
N LYS A 158 1.44 -39.45 -41.03
CA LYS A 158 0.83 -38.11 -40.90
C LYS A 158 -0.07 -38.01 -39.66
N GLU A 159 -0.91 -39.02 -39.41
CA GLU A 159 -1.73 -39.09 -38.18
C GLU A 159 -0.89 -38.99 -36.92
N ARG A 160 0.20 -39.79 -36.86
CA ARG A 160 1.12 -39.79 -35.71
C ARG A 160 1.73 -38.41 -35.47
N ILE A 161 2.25 -37.79 -36.52
CA ILE A 161 2.88 -36.46 -36.46
C ILE A 161 1.88 -35.40 -35.98
N ILE A 162 0.66 -35.43 -36.51
CA ILE A 162 -0.37 -34.42 -36.12
C ILE A 162 -0.84 -34.67 -34.69
N LYS A 163 -0.98 -35.91 -34.25
CA LYS A 163 -1.29 -36.26 -32.89
C LYS A 163 -0.21 -35.76 -31.94
N GLU A 164 1.08 -36.02 -32.21
CA GLU A 164 2.19 -35.52 -31.42
C GLU A 164 2.24 -33.98 -31.33
N LYS A 165 1.94 -33.30 -32.45
CA LYS A 165 1.81 -31.83 -32.46
C LYS A 165 0.64 -31.35 -31.57
N GLY A 166 -0.50 -32.04 -31.67
CA GLY A 166 -1.68 -31.75 -30.85
C GLY A 166 -1.45 -31.94 -29.37
N ASP A 167 -0.73 -33.01 -28.99
CA ASP A 167 -0.36 -33.30 -27.61
C ASP A 167 0.64 -32.26 -27.06
N LYS A 168 1.64 -31.84 -27.86
CA LYS A 168 2.56 -30.76 -27.53
C LYS A 168 1.82 -29.43 -27.28
N GLU A 169 0.89 -29.07 -28.17
CA GLU A 169 0.10 -27.84 -27.98
C GLU A 169 -0.86 -27.97 -26.80
N HIS A 170 -1.34 -29.16 -26.44
CA HIS A 170 -2.12 -29.38 -25.23
C HIS A 170 -1.33 -29.12 -23.96
N ILE A 171 -0.10 -29.64 -23.88
CA ILE A 171 0.82 -29.39 -22.77
C ILE A 171 1.12 -27.89 -22.67
N ARG A 172 1.44 -27.25 -23.79
CA ARG A 172 1.73 -25.83 -23.88
C ARG A 172 0.57 -24.95 -23.38
N VAL A 173 -0.68 -25.30 -23.75
CA VAL A 173 -1.87 -24.60 -23.26
C VAL A 173 -1.98 -24.69 -21.76
N ARG A 174 -1.69 -25.86 -21.17
CA ARG A 174 -1.72 -26.07 -19.71
C ARG A 174 -0.66 -25.22 -19.02
N GLU A 175 0.59 -25.29 -19.46
CA GLU A 175 1.71 -24.51 -18.90
C GLU A 175 1.46 -23.00 -18.95
N LEU A 176 0.92 -22.51 -20.08
CA LEU A 176 0.58 -21.10 -20.23
C LEU A 176 -0.62 -20.70 -19.35
N ALA A 177 -1.61 -21.58 -19.20
CA ALA A 177 -2.75 -21.33 -18.31
C ALA A 177 -2.33 -21.28 -16.84
N ASP A 178 -1.45 -22.18 -16.42
CA ASP A 178 -0.90 -22.19 -15.06
C ASP A 178 -0.11 -20.91 -14.78
N LYS A 179 0.74 -20.48 -15.72
CA LYS A 179 1.45 -19.19 -15.61
C LYS A 179 0.50 -18.01 -15.52
N ALA A 180 -0.55 -17.98 -16.33
CA ALA A 180 -1.55 -16.92 -16.29
C ALA A 180 -2.28 -16.90 -14.93
N GLN A 181 -2.54 -18.06 -14.35
CA GLN A 181 -3.15 -18.19 -13.03
C GLN A 181 -2.21 -17.71 -11.91
N GLU A 182 -0.91 -18.02 -11.99
CA GLU A 182 0.07 -17.50 -11.03
C GLU A 182 0.13 -15.97 -11.08
N GLU A 183 0.20 -15.37 -12.27
CA GLU A 183 0.20 -13.92 -12.43
C GLU A 183 -1.11 -13.29 -11.93
N HIS A 184 -2.24 -13.97 -12.12
CA HIS A 184 -3.52 -13.53 -11.57
C HIS A 184 -3.51 -13.51 -10.04
N LEU A 185 -2.98 -14.55 -9.40
CA LEU A 185 -2.88 -14.63 -7.93
C LEU A 185 -1.98 -13.51 -7.38
N ARG A 186 -0.79 -13.31 -7.98
CA ARG A 186 0.14 -12.24 -7.60
C ARG A 186 -0.51 -10.84 -7.76
N MET A 187 -1.24 -10.64 -8.85
CA MET A 187 -2.00 -9.41 -9.08
C MET A 187 -3.01 -9.17 -7.96
N MET A 188 -3.79 -10.20 -7.60
CA MET A 188 -4.79 -10.11 -6.53
C MET A 188 -4.16 -9.84 -5.17
N GLU A 189 -3.03 -10.48 -4.85
CA GLU A 189 -2.28 -10.21 -3.62
C GLU A 189 -1.81 -8.75 -3.53
N CYS A 190 -1.28 -8.21 -4.63
CA CYS A 190 -0.85 -6.81 -4.68
C CYS A 190 -2.02 -5.85 -4.48
N PHE A 191 -3.15 -6.07 -5.12
CA PHE A 191 -4.32 -5.22 -4.95
C PHE A 191 -4.92 -5.34 -3.55
N ASN A 192 -5.03 -6.54 -2.98
CA ASN A 192 -5.50 -6.74 -1.62
C ASN A 192 -4.62 -6.00 -0.60
N LYS A 193 -3.29 -6.13 -0.70
CA LYS A 193 -2.34 -5.37 0.13
C LYS A 193 -2.52 -3.85 -0.03
N SER A 194 -2.69 -3.40 -1.27
CA SER A 194 -2.96 -1.98 -1.55
C SER A 194 -4.24 -1.49 -0.88
N ASP A 195 -5.30 -2.29 -0.90
CA ASP A 195 -6.60 -1.94 -0.31
C ASP A 195 -6.56 -1.95 1.23
N GLU A 196 -5.81 -2.88 1.83
CA GLU A 196 -5.56 -2.89 3.28
C GLU A 196 -4.82 -1.63 3.73
N LEU A 197 -3.72 -1.30 3.06
CA LEU A 197 -2.95 -0.08 3.33
C LEU A 197 -3.78 1.18 3.09
N TYR A 198 -4.68 1.18 2.11
CA TYR A 198 -5.60 2.30 1.86
C TYR A 198 -6.61 2.50 2.99
N LYS A 199 -7.12 1.40 3.58
CA LYS A 199 -7.98 1.48 4.77
C LYS A 199 -7.21 2.07 5.97
N GLU A 200 -5.95 1.68 6.14
CA GLU A 200 -5.07 2.22 7.17
C GLU A 200 -4.74 3.70 6.92
N LEU A 201 -4.43 4.07 5.69
CA LEU A 201 -4.23 5.46 5.28
C LEU A 201 -5.43 6.35 5.62
N LYS A 202 -6.66 5.86 5.41
CA LYS A 202 -7.88 6.58 5.79
C LYS A 202 -8.00 6.82 7.29
N LYS A 203 -7.59 5.85 8.13
CA LYS A 203 -7.57 6.02 9.59
C LYS A 203 -6.56 7.10 9.99
N ILE A 204 -5.34 6.98 9.51
CA ILE A 204 -4.27 7.95 9.78
C ILE A 204 -4.62 9.35 9.25
N GLN A 205 -5.31 9.44 8.12
CA GLN A 205 -5.79 10.72 7.59
C GLN A 205 -6.79 11.40 8.54
N LYS A 206 -7.70 10.65 9.15
CA LYS A 206 -8.64 11.19 10.16
C LYS A 206 -7.88 11.67 11.41
N GLU A 207 -6.95 10.86 11.91
CA GLU A 207 -6.12 11.21 13.07
C GLU A 207 -5.27 12.47 12.80
N TYR A 208 -4.70 12.58 11.60
CA TYR A 208 -3.95 13.76 11.17
C TYR A 208 -4.82 15.02 11.19
N ILE A 209 -6.04 14.95 10.65
CA ILE A 209 -6.97 16.09 10.63
C ILE A 209 -7.32 16.51 12.07
N MET A 210 -7.63 15.56 12.94
CA MET A 210 -7.94 15.84 14.35
C MET A 210 -6.76 16.46 15.07
N ALA A 211 -5.57 15.88 14.95
CA ALA A 211 -4.36 16.42 15.57
C ALA A 211 -4.03 17.84 15.08
N ARG A 212 -4.25 18.11 13.80
CA ARG A 212 -4.08 19.45 13.23
C ARG A 212 -5.09 20.46 13.78
N LEU A 213 -6.36 20.08 13.89
CA LEU A 213 -7.39 20.93 14.51
C LEU A 213 -7.07 21.26 15.96
N ASP A 214 -6.56 20.29 16.72
CA ASP A 214 -6.18 20.50 18.11
C ASP A 214 -4.92 21.38 18.23
N ALA A 215 -3.95 21.22 17.31
CA ALA A 215 -2.80 22.13 17.21
C ALA A 215 -3.23 23.57 16.90
N ASP A 216 -4.17 23.75 15.98
CA ASP A 216 -4.71 25.07 15.61
C ASP A 216 -5.50 25.72 16.76
N LYS A 217 -6.27 24.93 17.54
CA LYS A 217 -6.93 25.41 18.77
C LYS A 217 -5.91 25.88 19.80
N ALA A 218 -4.91 25.04 20.09
CA ALA A 218 -3.85 25.39 21.04
C ALA A 218 -3.07 26.64 20.56
N HIS A 219 -2.81 26.77 19.27
CA HIS A 219 -2.18 27.96 18.72
C HIS A 219 -3.04 29.23 18.89
N LYS A 220 -4.34 29.16 18.69
CA LYS A 220 -5.26 30.28 18.93
C LYS A 220 -5.24 30.71 20.41
N GLN A 221 -5.31 29.75 21.32
CA GLN A 221 -5.22 30.05 22.78
C GLN A 221 -3.86 30.66 23.14
N PHE A 222 -2.77 30.13 22.58
CA PHE A 222 -1.43 30.68 22.80
C PHE A 222 -1.32 32.16 22.38
N VAL A 223 -1.87 32.47 21.18
CA VAL A 223 -1.90 33.87 20.68
C VAL A 223 -2.78 34.77 21.54
N SER A 224 -3.93 34.27 22.03
CA SER A 224 -4.81 35.01 22.93
C SER A 224 -4.08 35.40 24.22
N TYR A 225 -3.45 34.43 24.87
CA TYR A 225 -2.70 34.68 26.11
C TYR A 225 -1.53 35.66 25.93
N ILE A 226 -0.84 35.60 24.81
CA ILE A 226 0.22 36.60 24.50
C ILE A 226 -0.38 38.01 24.39
N LYS A 227 -1.54 38.18 23.73
CA LYS A 227 -2.21 39.47 23.62
C LYS A 227 -2.62 39.99 24.99
N GLU A 228 -3.26 39.16 25.82
CA GLU A 228 -3.69 39.49 27.15
C GLU A 228 -2.49 39.90 28.07
N ILE A 229 -1.38 39.20 27.97
CA ILE A 229 -0.15 39.53 28.72
C ILE A 229 0.38 40.90 28.27
N ARG A 230 0.41 41.18 26.97
CA ARG A 230 0.87 42.50 26.45
C ARG A 230 -0.02 43.65 26.96
N GLU A 231 -1.34 43.47 26.89
CA GLU A 231 -2.29 44.47 27.40
C GLU A 231 -2.09 44.75 28.88
N ILE A 232 -1.84 43.73 29.72
CA ILE A 232 -1.54 43.88 31.12
C ILE A 232 -0.19 44.58 31.30
N GLU A 233 0.83 44.27 30.56
CA GLU A 233 2.15 44.91 30.63
C GLU A 233 2.08 46.39 30.25
N GLU A 234 1.31 46.76 29.23
CA GLU A 234 1.04 48.15 28.85
C GLU A 234 0.28 48.92 29.97
N GLN A 235 -0.75 48.29 30.58
CA GLN A 235 -1.47 48.88 31.69
C GLN A 235 -0.55 49.12 32.87
N MET A 236 0.28 48.15 33.25
CA MET A 236 1.24 48.27 34.33
C MET A 236 2.28 49.40 34.08
N GLU A 237 2.76 49.52 32.84
CA GLU A 237 3.69 50.57 32.48
C GLU A 237 3.04 51.96 32.56
N SER A 238 1.83 52.09 32.11
CA SER A 238 1.06 53.37 32.21
C SER A 238 0.80 53.78 33.66
N MET A 239 0.45 52.79 34.52
CA MET A 239 0.25 53.06 35.97
C MET A 239 1.55 53.47 36.66
N LYS A 240 2.66 52.79 36.41
CA LYS A 240 3.98 53.14 36.94
C LYS A 240 4.42 54.55 36.50
N LYS A 241 4.14 54.94 35.26
CA LYS A 241 4.40 56.30 34.79
C LYS A 241 3.54 57.31 35.52
N LYS A 242 2.25 57.05 35.75
CA LYS A 242 1.37 57.93 36.52
C LYS A 242 1.86 58.05 38.00
N GLU A 243 2.15 56.91 38.66
CA GLU A 243 2.67 56.94 40.04
C GLU A 243 3.95 57.75 40.19
N LYS A 244 4.88 57.64 39.20
CA LYS A 244 6.10 58.46 39.18
C LYS A 244 5.79 59.95 39.04
N VAL A 245 4.89 60.30 38.14
CA VAL A 245 4.46 61.72 37.96
C VAL A 245 3.77 62.23 39.19
N ASP A 246 2.87 61.45 39.81
CA ASP A 246 2.18 61.83 41.05
C ASP A 246 3.14 62.00 42.21
N LYS A 247 4.17 61.11 42.36
CA LYS A 247 5.22 61.28 43.36
C LYS A 247 6.02 62.57 43.20
N ILE A 248 6.49 62.84 41.98
CA ILE A 248 7.19 64.03 41.60
C ILE A 248 6.33 65.26 41.88
N GLN A 249 5.05 65.23 41.59
CA GLN A 249 4.12 66.33 41.80
C GLN A 249 3.85 66.56 43.32
N LYS A 250 3.69 65.46 44.08
CA LYS A 250 3.58 65.54 45.55
C LYS A 250 4.84 66.09 46.18
N GLU A 251 6.04 65.65 45.80
CA GLU A 251 7.30 66.16 46.24
C GLU A 251 7.46 67.68 45.92
N ARG A 252 7.12 68.08 44.69
CA ARG A 252 7.14 69.47 44.33
C ARG A 252 6.15 70.30 45.11
N SER A 253 4.92 69.81 45.29
CA SER A 253 3.92 70.55 46.12
C SER A 253 4.31 70.60 47.62
N ALA A 254 4.98 69.57 48.14
CA ALA A 254 5.49 69.59 49.49
C ALA A 254 6.67 70.57 49.66
N ILE A 255 7.57 70.66 48.69
CA ILE A 255 8.65 71.63 48.60
C ILE A 255 8.07 73.04 48.53
N GLN A 256 7.07 73.24 47.63
CA GLN A 256 6.44 74.54 47.47
C GLN A 256 5.76 75.05 48.74
N LYS A 257 4.98 74.18 49.41
CA LYS A 257 4.35 74.55 50.74
C LYS A 257 5.41 74.95 51.77
N LYS A 258 6.48 74.19 51.92
CA LYS A 258 7.55 74.49 52.85
C LYS A 258 8.26 75.79 52.43
N ALA A 259 8.46 76.04 51.14
CA ALA A 259 9.06 77.27 50.63
C ALA A 259 8.13 78.47 50.88
N ASP A 260 6.79 78.31 50.73
CA ASP A 260 5.81 79.38 51.04
C ASP A 260 5.84 79.72 52.50
N ASP A 261 5.89 78.73 53.44
CA ASP A 261 6.02 78.97 54.91
C ASP A 261 7.35 79.70 55.24
N VAL A 262 8.44 79.34 54.63
CA VAL A 262 9.73 79.96 54.80
C VAL A 262 9.75 81.39 54.21
N TYR A 263 9.04 81.60 53.09
CA TYR A 263 8.88 82.94 52.45
C TYR A 263 8.05 83.90 53.34
N GLU A 264 7.00 83.37 53.98
CA GLU A 264 6.23 84.20 54.99
C GLU A 264 7.09 84.58 56.23
N ARG A 265 7.90 83.66 56.73
CA ARG A 265 8.87 83.97 57.82
C ARG A 265 9.91 85.00 57.37
N PHE A 266 10.39 84.91 56.10
CA PHE A 266 11.27 85.97 55.54
C PHE A 266 10.60 87.33 55.50
N LYS A 267 9.34 87.40 55.07
CA LYS A 267 8.58 88.67 55.10
C LYS A 267 8.38 89.24 56.52
N ARG A 268 8.38 88.41 57.60
CA ARG A 268 8.25 88.88 58.97
C ARG A 268 9.58 89.29 59.58
N GLY A 269 10.70 89.27 58.81
CA GLY A 269 12.01 89.69 59.28
C GLY A 269 12.72 88.68 60.14
N GLU A 270 12.32 87.45 60.16
CA GLU A 270 12.99 86.36 60.92
C GLU A 270 14.30 85.96 60.28
N LYS A 271 15.32 85.55 61.06
CA LYS A 271 16.59 85.08 60.53
C LYS A 271 16.40 83.71 59.94
N LEU A 272 16.70 83.52 58.61
CA LEU A 272 16.62 82.28 57.86
C LEU A 272 17.93 81.50 58.04
N SER A 273 17.79 80.18 58.05
CA SER A 273 18.93 79.25 57.98
C SER A 273 19.42 79.08 56.52
N THR A 274 20.63 78.55 56.31
CA THR A 274 21.15 78.20 55.01
C THR A 274 20.31 77.17 54.29
N GLU A 275 19.64 76.29 55.08
CA GLU A 275 18.71 75.27 54.50
C GLU A 275 17.42 75.92 54.03
N ASP A 276 16.89 76.92 54.69
CA ASP A 276 15.72 77.67 54.29
C ASP A 276 15.97 78.47 53.00
N PHE A 277 17.18 79.00 52.82
CA PHE A 277 17.59 79.67 51.56
C PHE A 277 17.68 78.74 50.41
N MET A 278 18.22 77.49 50.57
CA MET A 278 18.24 76.47 49.55
C MET A 278 16.84 76.01 49.20
N LEU A 279 15.89 75.93 50.10
CA LEU A 279 14.51 75.63 49.89
C LEU A 279 13.81 76.67 49.02
N LEU A 280 14.02 77.96 49.29
CA LEU A 280 13.49 79.08 48.48
C LEU A 280 14.07 79.09 47.06
N GLN A 281 15.33 78.77 46.90
CA GLN A 281 15.98 78.63 45.59
C GLN A 281 15.46 77.43 44.80
N LYS A 282 15.28 76.27 45.45
CA LYS A 282 14.65 75.11 44.80
C LYS A 282 13.20 75.32 44.35
N ALA A 283 12.47 76.19 45.06
CA ALA A 283 11.09 76.57 44.73
C ALA A 283 11.01 77.72 43.73
N GLY A 284 12.12 78.37 43.37
CA GLY A 284 12.14 79.49 42.42
C GLY A 284 11.54 80.76 42.90
N LEU A 285 11.55 80.98 44.28
CA LEU A 285 11.02 82.18 44.92
C LEU A 285 12.10 83.22 45.23
N ILE A 286 13.33 82.89 45.07
CA ILE A 286 14.54 83.68 45.11
C ILE A 286 15.53 83.22 44.09
#